data_1201a17f00fbe392d539e5a1034cd7b9
#
_entry.id   1201a17f00fbe392d539e5a1034cd7b9
#
_cell.length_a   1.000
_cell.length_b   1.000
_cell.length_c   1.000
_cell.angle_alpha   90.00
_cell.angle_beta   90.00
_cell.angle_gamma   90.00
#
_symmetry.space_group_name_H-M   'P 1'
#
loop_
_entity.id
_entity.type
_entity.pdbx_description
1 polymer ?
#
loop_
_entity_poly.entity_id
_entity_poly.type
_entity_poly.pdbx_seq_one_letter_code
_entity_poly.pdbx_strand_id
1 'polypeptide(L)'
;IKNMNSLSAVFLALNHEVERQRKVLDSGERVVQETRGWSEERGATYSQRSKEEAHDYRYFPEPDLPPLVVDQAWIEEIRAKIPQLPADRLKSFMNDYGLPEYDARLLTNSRAMADYFDKAAGFRPTSGDESDRFAKNISNWMLGDLSRLLNLQNMEIEQSPVSPEHLFELIKLVDEGTVSVSMAKTVLEEAFESGGSPAQIVQEKGYTQISDSSTVESAVGEAIDANPQAVSDYMGGKETAAKFLVGQVMKITEGKAKPDLVNEL
;
A
#
# COMPACT_ATOMS: atom_id res chain seq x y z
N ILE A 1 25.52 12.47 21.81
CA ILE A 1 25.44 12.13 23.25
C ILE A 1 26.33 10.92 23.50
N LYS A 2 26.98 10.83 24.64
CA LYS A 2 27.78 9.68 25.09
C LYS A 2 27.47 9.31 26.54
N ASN A 3 28.05 8.19 27.04
CA ASN A 3 27.84 7.64 28.38
C ASN A 3 26.41 7.13 28.62
N MET A 4 25.82 6.46 27.64
CA MET A 4 24.55 5.79 27.72
C MET A 4 24.79 4.27 27.77
N ASN A 5 24.62 3.66 28.95
CA ASN A 5 25.04 2.27 29.20
C ASN A 5 23.89 1.26 29.10
N SER A 6 22.67 1.70 28.76
CA SER A 6 21.50 0.86 28.57
C SER A 6 20.57 1.40 27.49
N LEU A 7 19.69 0.57 26.93
CA LEU A 7 18.66 1.01 25.97
C LEU A 7 17.74 2.05 26.59
N SER A 8 17.40 1.92 27.88
CA SER A 8 16.62 2.91 28.61
C SER A 8 17.36 4.25 28.71
N ALA A 9 18.67 4.25 29.00
CA ALA A 9 19.48 5.45 29.04
C ALA A 9 19.54 6.15 27.68
N VAL A 10 19.66 5.39 26.57
CA VAL A 10 19.60 5.92 25.20
C VAL A 10 18.28 6.62 24.95
N PHE A 11 17.16 5.97 25.27
CA PHE A 11 15.84 6.53 25.08
C PHE A 11 15.62 7.82 25.87
N LEU A 12 15.95 7.81 27.15
CA LEU A 12 15.80 8.97 28.03
C LEU A 12 16.71 10.13 27.60
N ALA A 13 17.97 9.85 27.25
CA ALA A 13 18.93 10.86 26.80
C ALA A 13 18.49 11.53 25.49
N LEU A 14 17.95 10.75 24.54
CA LEU A 14 17.46 11.29 23.27
C LEU A 14 16.21 12.16 23.48
N ASN A 15 15.26 11.72 24.29
CA ASN A 15 14.08 12.52 24.59
C ASN A 15 14.44 13.83 25.29
N HIS A 16 15.32 13.78 26.29
CA HIS A 16 15.81 14.99 26.96
C HIS A 16 16.47 15.95 25.96
N GLU A 17 17.28 15.44 25.04
CA GLU A 17 17.99 16.28 24.09
C GLU A 17 17.05 16.89 23.05
N VAL A 18 16.03 16.17 22.59
CA VAL A 18 14.97 16.70 21.71
C VAL A 18 14.27 17.89 22.38
N GLU A 19 13.84 17.73 23.65
CA GLU A 19 13.18 18.80 24.38
C GLU A 19 14.11 20.00 24.65
N ARG A 20 15.38 19.75 24.96
CA ARG A 20 16.37 20.80 25.12
C ARG A 20 16.58 21.61 23.83
N GLN A 21 16.80 20.93 22.71
CA GLN A 21 17.00 21.58 21.43
C GLN A 21 15.77 22.35 20.97
N ARG A 22 14.57 21.79 21.18
CA ARG A 22 13.32 22.49 20.90
C ARG A 22 13.26 23.83 21.66
N LYS A 23 13.53 23.81 22.96
CA LYS A 23 13.55 25.05 23.78
C LYS A 23 14.53 26.09 23.28
N VAL A 24 15.74 25.66 22.85
CA VAL A 24 16.77 26.54 22.26
C VAL A 24 16.25 27.16 20.97
N LEU A 25 15.63 26.36 20.08
CA LEU A 25 15.11 26.86 18.82
C LEU A 25 13.89 27.78 19.03
N ASP A 26 13.01 27.44 19.96
CA ASP A 26 11.82 28.26 20.29
C ASP A 26 12.21 29.61 20.90
N SER A 27 13.39 29.70 21.57
CA SER A 27 13.93 31.00 22.04
C SER A 27 14.61 31.83 20.94
N GLY A 28 14.66 31.32 19.70
CA GLY A 28 15.33 31.97 18.58
C GLY A 28 16.84 31.80 18.54
N GLU A 29 17.38 30.98 19.44
CA GLU A 29 18.82 30.66 19.49
C GLU A 29 19.17 29.52 18.55
N ARG A 30 20.47 29.35 18.27
CA ARG A 30 20.98 28.21 17.47
C ARG A 30 21.45 27.11 18.36
N VAL A 31 21.16 25.86 17.96
CA VAL A 31 21.76 24.69 18.62
C VAL A 31 23.24 24.60 18.25
N VAL A 32 24.10 24.73 19.27
CA VAL A 32 25.55 24.59 19.11
C VAL A 32 25.91 23.11 18.99
N GLN A 33 26.77 22.81 18.02
CA GLN A 33 27.32 21.45 17.86
C GLN A 33 28.35 21.16 18.96
N GLU A 34 28.00 20.23 19.83
CA GLU A 34 28.80 19.85 20.98
C GLU A 34 28.71 18.36 21.32
N THR A 35 29.67 17.84 22.03
CA THR A 35 29.55 16.53 22.67
C THR A 35 28.92 16.71 24.03
N ARG A 36 27.80 15.98 24.27
CA ARG A 36 27.09 15.98 25.56
C ARG A 36 27.18 14.61 26.22
N GLY A 37 27.36 14.59 27.53
CA GLY A 37 27.27 13.37 28.34
C GLY A 37 25.86 13.18 28.89
N TRP A 38 25.43 11.95 29.07
CA TRP A 38 24.22 11.61 29.81
C TRP A 38 24.55 11.37 31.30
N SER A 39 23.76 11.93 32.18
CA SER A 39 23.82 11.64 33.63
C SER A 39 22.50 10.98 34.04
N GLU A 40 22.58 9.71 34.43
CA GLU A 40 21.39 8.98 34.93
C GLU A 40 20.87 9.60 36.24
N GLU A 41 21.78 10.03 37.11
CA GLU A 41 21.41 10.67 38.39
C GLU A 41 20.61 11.96 38.21
N ARG A 42 20.97 12.76 37.20
CA ARG A 42 20.30 14.04 36.90
C ARG A 42 19.17 13.90 35.92
N GLY A 43 19.04 12.78 35.23
CA GLY A 43 18.10 12.62 34.13
C GLY A 43 18.28 13.64 33.01
N ALA A 44 19.52 14.10 32.78
CA ALA A 44 19.81 15.22 31.88
C ALA A 44 21.10 15.03 31.13
N THR A 45 21.20 15.66 29.95
CA THR A 45 22.47 15.80 29.23
C THR A 45 23.24 17.03 29.72
N TYR A 46 24.55 16.94 29.75
CA TYR A 46 25.45 18.05 30.09
C TYR A 46 26.52 18.23 29.01
N SER A 47 26.91 19.46 28.75
CA SER A 47 27.99 19.78 27.81
C SER A 47 29.32 19.22 28.32
N GLN A 48 30.10 18.59 27.45
CA GLN A 48 31.45 18.09 27.76
C GLN A 48 32.50 18.78 26.93
N ARG A 49 32.26 18.92 25.63
CA ARG A 49 33.20 19.55 24.69
C ARG A 49 32.39 20.24 23.59
N SER A 50 32.65 21.50 23.35
CA SER A 50 32.17 22.20 22.17
C SER A 50 32.97 21.74 20.94
N LYS A 51 32.28 21.54 19.82
CA LYS A 51 32.88 21.33 18.51
C LYS A 51 32.67 22.60 17.71
N GLU A 52 33.49 23.60 17.99
CA GLU A 52 33.48 24.83 17.21
C GLU A 52 34.20 24.56 15.89
N GLU A 53 33.46 24.68 14.79
CA GLU A 53 33.85 24.65 13.38
C GLU A 53 34.91 23.61 12.91
N ALA A 54 34.97 23.37 11.60
CA ALA A 54 35.88 22.40 10.97
C ALA A 54 37.40 22.63 11.29
N HIS A 55 37.75 23.83 11.72
CA HIS A 55 39.11 24.19 12.09
C HIS A 55 39.68 23.38 13.27
N ASP A 56 38.87 22.90 14.19
CA ASP A 56 39.31 22.07 15.33
C ASP A 56 39.83 20.69 14.87
N TYR A 57 39.43 20.23 13.70
CA TYR A 57 39.88 18.95 13.13
C TYR A 57 41.12 19.06 12.25
N ARG A 58 41.60 20.26 11.95
CA ARG A 58 42.77 20.52 11.10
C ARG A 58 42.70 19.81 9.76
N TYR A 59 41.53 19.85 9.11
CA TYR A 59 41.37 19.31 7.76
C TYR A 59 42.30 20.05 6.79
N PHE A 60 43.06 19.31 6.03
CA PHE A 60 43.87 19.80 4.91
C PHE A 60 43.68 18.82 3.73
N PRO A 61 43.86 19.30 2.49
CA PRO A 61 43.77 18.43 1.33
C PRO A 61 44.79 17.30 1.43
N GLU A 62 44.36 16.08 1.11
CA GLU A 62 45.26 14.93 1.00
C GLU A 62 46.15 15.14 -0.24
N PRO A 63 47.47 15.17 -0.09
CA PRO A 63 48.38 15.50 -1.20
C PRO A 63 48.38 14.45 -2.32
N ASP A 64 48.01 13.22 -2.01
CA ASP A 64 47.97 12.12 -2.97
C ASP A 64 46.64 12.07 -3.76
N LEU A 65 45.64 12.89 -3.41
CA LEU A 65 44.36 12.95 -4.11
C LEU A 65 44.29 14.20 -4.99
N PRO A 66 44.08 14.03 -6.31
CA PRO A 66 43.85 15.17 -7.19
C PRO A 66 42.53 15.87 -6.84
N PRO A 67 42.41 17.18 -7.07
CA PRO A 67 41.17 17.90 -6.87
C PRO A 67 40.08 17.31 -7.77
N LEU A 68 38.91 17.02 -7.16
CA LEU A 68 37.72 16.63 -7.90
C LEU A 68 37.06 17.90 -8.46
N VAL A 69 37.06 18.06 -9.79
CA VAL A 69 36.39 19.16 -10.48
C VAL A 69 35.04 18.70 -10.94
N VAL A 70 34.00 19.25 -10.34
CA VAL A 70 32.59 18.99 -10.71
C VAL A 70 32.11 20.16 -11.58
N ASP A 71 31.93 19.90 -12.86
CA ASP A 71 31.40 20.90 -13.78
C ASP A 71 29.85 20.91 -13.81
N GLN A 72 29.30 21.95 -14.37
CA GLN A 72 27.84 22.10 -14.46
C GLN A 72 27.19 21.05 -15.35
N ALA A 73 27.88 20.57 -16.38
CA ALA A 73 27.34 19.55 -17.28
C ALA A 73 27.17 18.21 -16.55
N TRP A 74 28.11 17.84 -15.70
CA TRP A 74 28.03 16.65 -14.88
C TRP A 74 26.90 16.75 -13.84
N ILE A 75 26.71 17.94 -13.22
CA ILE A 75 25.62 18.19 -12.30
C ILE A 75 24.26 18.00 -13.01
N GLU A 76 24.10 18.57 -14.20
CA GLU A 76 22.83 18.45 -14.95
C GLU A 76 22.60 17.01 -15.44
N GLU A 77 23.64 16.29 -15.82
CA GLU A 77 23.53 14.87 -16.18
C GLU A 77 23.02 14.03 -14.99
N ILE A 78 23.58 14.25 -13.80
CA ILE A 78 23.13 13.55 -12.57
C ILE A 78 21.71 13.95 -12.24
N ARG A 79 21.38 15.26 -12.28
CA ARG A 79 20.03 15.78 -12.00
C ARG A 79 18.98 15.15 -12.91
N ALA A 80 19.27 14.99 -14.20
CA ALA A 80 18.38 14.33 -15.14
C ALA A 80 18.13 12.85 -14.84
N LYS A 81 19.06 12.19 -14.13
CA LYS A 81 18.95 10.76 -13.75
C LYS A 81 18.35 10.54 -12.35
N ILE A 82 18.18 11.61 -11.56
CA ILE A 82 17.57 11.49 -10.24
C ILE A 82 16.09 11.12 -10.40
N PRO A 83 15.63 9.99 -9.84
CA PRO A 83 14.22 9.64 -9.86
C PRO A 83 13.41 10.59 -8.97
N GLN A 84 12.10 10.62 -9.16
CA GLN A 84 11.20 11.37 -8.29
C GLN A 84 11.39 10.95 -6.83
N LEU A 85 11.59 11.93 -5.95
CA LEU A 85 11.81 11.68 -4.53
C LEU A 85 10.53 11.19 -3.84
N PRO A 86 10.62 10.40 -2.74
CA PRO A 86 9.44 9.86 -2.06
C PRO A 86 8.41 10.91 -1.64
N ALA A 87 8.87 12.08 -1.18
CA ALA A 87 7.97 13.17 -0.77
C ALA A 87 7.18 13.79 -1.95
N ASP A 88 7.80 13.87 -3.11
CA ASP A 88 7.14 14.40 -4.31
C ASP A 88 6.23 13.34 -4.92
N ARG A 89 6.64 12.07 -4.86
CA ARG A 89 5.82 10.95 -5.30
C ARG A 89 4.58 10.78 -4.43
N LEU A 90 4.69 10.98 -3.11
CA LEU A 90 3.55 11.01 -2.20
C LEU A 90 2.53 12.07 -2.63
N LYS A 91 3.00 13.29 -2.92
CA LYS A 91 2.13 14.38 -3.40
C LYS A 91 1.47 14.04 -4.74
N SER A 92 2.23 13.46 -5.66
CA SER A 92 1.70 13.00 -6.95
C SER A 92 0.61 11.94 -6.75
N PHE A 93 0.83 10.95 -5.87
CA PHE A 93 -0.17 9.92 -5.58
C PHE A 93 -1.47 10.50 -5.01
N MET A 94 -1.38 11.53 -4.19
CA MET A 94 -2.56 12.22 -3.66
C MET A 94 -3.26 13.11 -4.70
N ASN A 95 -2.50 13.86 -5.51
CA ASN A 95 -3.04 14.89 -6.40
C ASN A 95 -3.43 14.35 -7.78
N ASP A 96 -2.60 13.44 -8.35
CA ASP A 96 -2.76 12.98 -9.73
C ASP A 96 -3.57 11.67 -9.81
N TYR A 97 -3.63 10.92 -8.70
CA TYR A 97 -4.37 9.65 -8.60
C TYR A 97 -5.51 9.72 -7.57
N GLY A 98 -5.72 10.84 -6.88
CA GLY A 98 -6.80 11.02 -5.91
C GLY A 98 -6.71 10.09 -4.70
N LEU A 99 -5.53 9.53 -4.38
CA LEU A 99 -5.39 8.59 -3.28
C LEU A 99 -5.47 9.30 -1.91
N PRO A 100 -6.11 8.67 -0.90
CA PRO A 100 -5.98 9.12 0.48
C PRO A 100 -4.51 9.13 0.93
N GLU A 101 -4.14 10.07 1.79
CA GLU A 101 -2.78 10.22 2.30
C GLU A 101 -2.23 8.92 2.91
N TYR A 102 -3.07 8.19 3.64
CA TYR A 102 -2.68 6.91 4.26
C TYR A 102 -2.22 5.88 3.21
N ASP A 103 -3.00 5.68 2.14
CA ASP A 103 -2.66 4.74 1.08
C ASP A 103 -1.43 5.18 0.31
N ALA A 104 -1.36 6.47 -0.04
CA ALA A 104 -0.23 7.05 -0.73
C ALA A 104 1.09 6.89 0.07
N ARG A 105 1.03 7.06 1.40
CA ARG A 105 2.18 6.81 2.30
C ARG A 105 2.62 5.35 2.28
N LEU A 106 1.69 4.40 2.35
CA LEU A 106 2.01 2.97 2.32
C LEU A 106 2.65 2.57 0.99
N LEU A 107 2.09 3.03 -0.13
CA LEU A 107 2.63 2.75 -1.46
C LEU A 107 4.02 3.38 -1.69
N THR A 108 4.28 4.56 -1.12
CA THR A 108 5.56 5.26 -1.26
C THR A 108 6.61 4.86 -0.21
N ASN A 109 6.27 3.95 0.71
CA ASN A 109 7.17 3.45 1.75
C ASN A 109 8.38 2.69 1.17
N SER A 110 8.21 2.03 0.01
CA SER A 110 9.31 1.50 -0.76
C SER A 110 9.24 1.98 -2.22
N ARG A 111 10.41 2.14 -2.85
CA ARG A 111 10.49 2.51 -4.26
C ARG A 111 9.79 1.48 -5.15
N ALA A 112 10.00 0.23 -4.87
CA ALA A 112 9.44 -0.87 -5.67
C ALA A 112 7.92 -0.92 -5.63
N MET A 113 7.31 -0.74 -4.44
CA MET A 113 5.85 -0.64 -4.31
C MET A 113 5.30 0.52 -5.12
N ALA A 114 5.95 1.69 -5.02
CA ALA A 114 5.54 2.86 -5.75
C ALA A 114 5.71 2.69 -7.28
N ASP A 115 6.81 2.06 -7.73
CA ASP A 115 7.06 1.77 -9.15
C ASP A 115 6.03 0.76 -9.70
N TYR A 116 5.66 -0.23 -8.91
CA TYR A 116 4.62 -1.20 -9.28
C TYR A 116 3.26 -0.52 -9.42
N PHE A 117 2.89 0.33 -8.46
CA PHE A 117 1.64 1.10 -8.51
C PHE A 117 1.57 2.00 -9.74
N ASP A 118 2.63 2.79 -10.01
CA ASP A 118 2.68 3.68 -11.17
C ASP A 118 2.51 2.91 -12.49
N LYS A 119 3.16 1.75 -12.62
CA LYS A 119 3.02 0.89 -13.81
C LYS A 119 1.59 0.38 -13.94
N ALA A 120 0.98 -0.15 -12.87
CA ALA A 120 -0.39 -0.63 -12.90
C ALA A 120 -1.38 0.50 -13.20
N ALA A 121 -1.21 1.65 -12.56
CA ALA A 121 -2.04 2.83 -12.78
C ALA A 121 -1.84 3.45 -14.17
N GLY A 122 -0.72 3.20 -14.83
CA GLY A 122 -0.46 3.64 -16.20
C GLY A 122 -1.40 3.05 -17.25
N PHE A 123 -2.05 1.92 -16.96
CA PHE A 123 -3.03 1.29 -17.87
C PHE A 123 -4.46 1.85 -17.72
N ARG A 124 -4.72 2.68 -16.71
CA ARG A 124 -6.05 3.25 -16.46
C ARG A 124 -6.45 4.28 -17.51
N PRO A 125 -7.75 4.63 -17.62
CA PRO A 125 -8.19 5.79 -18.37
C PRO A 125 -7.46 7.08 -17.92
N THR A 126 -7.17 7.96 -18.87
CA THR A 126 -6.27 9.11 -18.64
C THR A 126 -6.92 10.28 -17.88
N SER A 127 -8.25 10.28 -17.68
CA SER A 127 -8.95 11.37 -17.00
C SER A 127 -10.35 10.98 -16.54
N GLY A 128 -10.87 11.73 -15.56
CA GLY A 128 -12.23 11.60 -15.04
C GLY A 128 -12.34 10.69 -13.81
N ASP A 129 -13.54 10.63 -13.23
CA ASP A 129 -13.87 9.87 -12.02
C ASP A 129 -13.50 8.37 -12.13
N GLU A 130 -13.53 7.84 -13.34
CA GLU A 130 -13.14 6.48 -13.65
C GLU A 130 -11.64 6.25 -13.41
N SER A 131 -10.80 7.22 -13.79
CA SER A 131 -9.35 7.19 -13.55
C SER A 131 -9.03 7.05 -12.06
N ASP A 132 -9.66 7.88 -11.22
CA ASP A 132 -9.43 7.90 -9.78
C ASP A 132 -9.96 6.62 -9.12
N ARG A 133 -11.11 6.12 -9.60
CA ARG A 133 -11.68 4.85 -9.15
C ARG A 133 -10.73 3.68 -9.43
N PHE A 134 -10.16 3.60 -10.63
CA PHE A 134 -9.18 2.55 -10.97
C PHE A 134 -7.92 2.68 -10.11
N ALA A 135 -7.37 3.88 -9.94
CA ALA A 135 -6.20 4.11 -9.09
C ALA A 135 -6.44 3.65 -7.64
N LYS A 136 -7.62 3.99 -7.09
CA LYS A 136 -8.03 3.55 -5.75
C LYS A 136 -8.18 2.03 -5.66
N ASN A 137 -8.77 1.39 -6.67
CA ASN A 137 -8.92 -0.06 -6.71
C ASN A 137 -7.54 -0.74 -6.78
N ILE A 138 -6.61 -0.27 -7.63
CA ILE A 138 -5.24 -0.77 -7.69
C ILE A 138 -4.58 -0.69 -6.31
N SER A 139 -4.68 0.48 -5.65
CA SER A 139 -4.16 0.66 -4.29
C SER A 139 -4.74 -0.36 -3.31
N ASN A 140 -6.06 -0.54 -3.31
CA ASN A 140 -6.74 -1.48 -2.42
C ASN A 140 -6.27 -2.93 -2.63
N TRP A 141 -6.18 -3.38 -3.88
CA TRP A 141 -5.72 -4.73 -4.21
C TRP A 141 -4.24 -4.94 -3.85
N MET A 142 -3.39 -3.94 -4.10
CA MET A 142 -1.97 -4.00 -3.74
C MET A 142 -1.76 -4.07 -2.23
N LEU A 143 -2.39 -3.15 -1.48
CA LEU A 143 -2.22 -3.05 -0.03
C LEU A 143 -2.96 -4.16 0.74
N GLY A 144 -3.97 -4.77 0.11
CA GLY A 144 -4.75 -5.86 0.67
C GLY A 144 -4.29 -7.24 0.20
N ASP A 145 -4.98 -7.78 -0.80
CA ASP A 145 -4.84 -9.20 -1.18
C ASP A 145 -3.46 -9.53 -1.76
N LEU A 146 -2.87 -8.66 -2.59
CA LEU A 146 -1.52 -8.91 -3.15
C LEU A 146 -0.45 -8.88 -2.05
N SER A 147 -0.48 -7.87 -1.16
CA SER A 147 0.46 -7.81 -0.03
C SER A 147 0.30 -9.02 0.91
N ARG A 148 -0.92 -9.51 1.11
CA ARG A 148 -1.17 -10.73 1.89
C ARG A 148 -0.46 -11.94 1.26
N LEU A 149 -0.56 -12.13 -0.05
CA LEU A 149 0.08 -13.24 -0.77
C LEU A 149 1.61 -13.14 -0.72
N LEU A 150 2.15 -11.95 -0.95
CA LEU A 150 3.59 -11.69 -0.84
C LEU A 150 4.13 -12.02 0.56
N ASN A 151 3.44 -11.54 1.60
CA ASN A 151 3.82 -11.81 2.99
C ASN A 151 3.77 -13.31 3.35
N LEU A 152 2.77 -14.05 2.86
CA LEU A 152 2.66 -15.50 3.07
C LEU A 152 3.84 -16.26 2.46
N GLN A 153 4.37 -15.80 1.33
CA GLN A 153 5.51 -16.39 0.65
C GLN A 153 6.86 -15.75 1.04
N ASN A 154 6.83 -14.75 1.95
CA ASN A 154 8.01 -13.97 2.34
C ASN A 154 8.75 -13.35 1.13
N MET A 155 7.98 -12.78 0.19
CA MET A 155 8.46 -12.20 -1.06
C MET A 155 8.31 -10.68 -1.06
N GLU A 156 9.25 -10.00 -1.69
CA GLU A 156 9.13 -8.57 -2.01
C GLU A 156 8.33 -8.36 -3.29
N ILE A 157 7.79 -7.15 -3.50
CA ILE A 157 6.93 -6.83 -4.66
C ILE A 157 7.62 -7.04 -6.02
N GLU A 158 8.94 -6.84 -6.08
CA GLU A 158 9.75 -7.08 -7.28
C GLU A 158 9.76 -8.55 -7.71
N GLN A 159 9.51 -9.45 -6.77
CA GLN A 159 9.49 -10.90 -6.99
C GLN A 159 8.07 -11.40 -7.29
N SER A 160 7.07 -10.51 -7.28
CA SER A 160 5.68 -10.88 -7.51
C SER A 160 5.50 -11.58 -8.86
N PRO A 161 4.91 -12.78 -8.88
CA PRO A 161 4.53 -13.45 -10.13
C PRO A 161 3.41 -12.70 -10.88
N VAL A 162 2.59 -11.92 -10.16
CA VAL A 162 1.55 -11.08 -10.74
C VAL A 162 2.19 -9.76 -11.17
N SER A 163 2.21 -9.51 -12.47
CA SER A 163 2.71 -8.24 -13.00
C SER A 163 1.73 -7.08 -12.76
N PRO A 164 2.20 -5.81 -12.81
CA PRO A 164 1.30 -4.65 -12.76
C PRO A 164 0.18 -4.69 -13.81
N GLU A 165 0.47 -5.22 -14.99
CA GLU A 165 -0.49 -5.39 -16.08
C GLU A 165 -1.56 -6.44 -15.71
N HIS A 166 -1.15 -7.59 -15.18
CA HIS A 166 -2.08 -8.62 -14.72
C HIS A 166 -2.98 -8.12 -13.59
N LEU A 167 -2.44 -7.34 -12.64
CA LEU A 167 -3.26 -6.75 -11.59
C LEU A 167 -4.31 -5.79 -12.17
N PHE A 168 -3.93 -4.94 -13.10
CA PHE A 168 -4.87 -4.04 -13.78
C PHE A 168 -5.93 -4.82 -14.57
N GLU A 169 -5.52 -5.87 -15.32
CA GLU A 169 -6.44 -6.74 -16.05
C GLU A 169 -7.49 -7.37 -15.12
N LEU A 170 -7.08 -7.88 -13.97
CA LEU A 170 -7.98 -8.44 -12.97
C LEU A 170 -9.00 -7.41 -12.48
N ILE A 171 -8.53 -6.21 -12.14
CA ILE A 171 -9.40 -5.11 -11.68
C ILE A 171 -10.40 -4.71 -12.77
N LYS A 172 -9.96 -4.68 -14.03
CA LYS A 172 -10.82 -4.39 -15.17
C LYS A 172 -11.92 -5.44 -15.33
N LEU A 173 -11.60 -6.73 -15.20
CA LEU A 173 -12.60 -7.81 -15.26
C LEU A 173 -13.65 -7.69 -14.15
N VAL A 174 -13.27 -7.21 -12.96
CA VAL A 174 -14.19 -6.92 -11.87
C VAL A 174 -15.07 -5.71 -12.19
N ASP A 175 -14.47 -4.64 -12.71
CA ASP A 175 -15.16 -3.39 -13.03
C ASP A 175 -16.19 -3.58 -14.16
N GLU A 176 -15.87 -4.40 -15.15
CA GLU A 176 -16.76 -4.80 -16.24
C GLU A 176 -17.86 -5.79 -15.79
N GLY A 177 -17.79 -6.28 -14.54
CA GLY A 177 -18.75 -7.26 -14.02
C GLY A 177 -18.59 -8.66 -14.61
N THR A 178 -17.46 -8.93 -15.28
CA THR A 178 -17.14 -10.26 -15.82
C THR A 178 -16.89 -11.26 -14.68
N VAL A 179 -16.25 -10.79 -13.60
CA VAL A 179 -15.89 -11.59 -12.43
C VAL A 179 -16.35 -10.87 -11.16
N SER A 180 -16.93 -11.59 -10.20
CA SER A 180 -17.24 -11.01 -8.89
C SER A 180 -15.95 -10.74 -8.08
N VAL A 181 -16.00 -9.78 -7.14
CA VAL A 181 -14.86 -9.49 -6.24
C VAL A 181 -14.38 -10.74 -5.50
N SER A 182 -15.32 -11.60 -5.07
CA SER A 182 -14.97 -12.85 -4.39
C SER A 182 -14.19 -13.80 -5.31
N MET A 183 -14.67 -13.94 -6.55
CA MET A 183 -14.01 -14.79 -7.55
C MET A 183 -12.67 -14.22 -7.97
N ALA A 184 -12.56 -12.90 -8.09
CA ALA A 184 -11.30 -12.22 -8.44
C ALA A 184 -10.18 -12.49 -7.43
N LYS A 185 -10.50 -12.70 -6.14
CA LYS A 185 -9.51 -13.11 -5.14
C LYS A 185 -8.95 -14.49 -5.43
N THR A 186 -9.80 -15.43 -5.83
CA THR A 186 -9.36 -16.77 -6.27
C THR A 186 -8.51 -16.69 -7.53
N VAL A 187 -8.93 -15.88 -8.50
CA VAL A 187 -8.15 -15.64 -9.73
C VAL A 187 -6.79 -15.01 -9.41
N LEU A 188 -6.72 -14.07 -8.45
CA LEU A 188 -5.46 -13.49 -8.01
C LEU A 188 -4.54 -14.55 -7.38
N GLU A 189 -5.07 -15.44 -6.54
CA GLU A 189 -4.30 -16.52 -5.93
C GLU A 189 -3.75 -17.48 -7.00
N GLU A 190 -4.56 -17.88 -7.96
CA GLU A 190 -4.12 -18.74 -9.08
C GLU A 190 -3.11 -18.01 -10.00
N ALA A 191 -3.30 -16.72 -10.27
CA ALA A 191 -2.36 -15.91 -11.01
C ALA A 191 -1.03 -15.75 -10.26
N PHE A 192 -1.08 -15.67 -8.94
CA PHE A 192 0.10 -15.59 -8.09
C PHE A 192 0.89 -16.91 -8.08
N GLU A 193 0.21 -18.03 -8.09
CA GLU A 193 0.84 -19.37 -8.15
C GLU A 193 1.43 -19.70 -9.53
N SER A 194 0.70 -19.35 -10.60
CA SER A 194 1.06 -19.72 -11.98
C SER A 194 1.86 -18.68 -12.75
N GLY A 195 1.78 -17.39 -12.34
CA GLY A 195 2.25 -16.27 -13.14
C GLY A 195 1.38 -15.97 -14.39
N GLY A 196 0.24 -16.68 -14.52
CA GLY A 196 -0.64 -16.59 -15.68
C GLY A 196 -1.49 -15.31 -15.73
N SER A 197 -2.01 -14.99 -16.93
CA SER A 197 -2.93 -13.87 -17.13
C SER A 197 -4.26 -14.14 -16.44
N PRO A 198 -4.82 -13.20 -15.66
CA PRO A 198 -6.14 -13.32 -15.06
C PRO A 198 -7.26 -13.63 -16.07
N ALA A 199 -7.23 -13.01 -17.24
CA ALA A 199 -8.23 -13.26 -18.29
C ALA A 199 -8.18 -14.71 -18.79
N GLN A 200 -6.98 -15.28 -18.97
CA GLN A 200 -6.83 -16.69 -19.35
C GLN A 200 -7.36 -17.62 -18.27
N ILE A 201 -7.01 -17.37 -17.00
CA ILE A 201 -7.50 -18.16 -15.86
C ILE A 201 -9.03 -18.13 -15.79
N VAL A 202 -9.63 -16.94 -15.91
CA VAL A 202 -11.10 -16.76 -15.94
C VAL A 202 -11.75 -17.57 -17.07
N GLN A 203 -11.15 -17.55 -18.26
CA GLN A 203 -11.65 -18.29 -19.42
C GLN A 203 -11.51 -19.81 -19.23
N GLU A 204 -10.37 -20.29 -18.82
CA GLU A 204 -10.08 -21.72 -18.66
C GLU A 204 -10.89 -22.37 -17.54
N LYS A 205 -11.12 -21.64 -16.44
CA LYS A 205 -11.83 -22.13 -15.26
C LYS A 205 -13.34 -21.85 -15.31
N GLY A 206 -13.80 -21.04 -16.27
CA GLY A 206 -15.20 -20.65 -16.36
C GLY A 206 -15.66 -19.77 -15.19
N TYR A 207 -14.80 -18.87 -14.72
CA TYR A 207 -15.07 -17.96 -13.60
C TYR A 207 -15.88 -16.71 -14.01
N THR A 208 -16.64 -16.81 -15.08
CA THR A 208 -17.56 -15.74 -15.54
C THR A 208 -18.76 -15.62 -14.63
N GLN A 209 -19.12 -14.38 -14.32
CA GLN A 209 -20.31 -14.09 -13.52
C GLN A 209 -21.58 -14.46 -14.29
N ILE A 210 -22.52 -15.14 -13.62
CA ILE A 210 -23.84 -15.48 -14.18
C ILE A 210 -24.71 -14.22 -14.09
N SER A 211 -25.00 -13.62 -15.23
CA SER A 211 -25.90 -12.47 -15.38
C SER A 211 -27.25 -12.85 -16.00
N ASP A 212 -27.41 -14.11 -16.39
CA ASP A 212 -28.68 -14.62 -16.91
C ASP A 212 -29.72 -14.76 -15.82
N SER A 213 -30.81 -13.97 -15.93
CA SER A 213 -31.85 -13.89 -14.92
C SER A 213 -32.51 -15.25 -14.64
N SER A 214 -32.73 -16.07 -15.67
CA SER A 214 -33.39 -17.36 -15.54
C SER A 214 -32.56 -18.37 -14.75
N THR A 215 -31.24 -18.34 -14.92
CA THR A 215 -30.31 -19.20 -14.16
C THR A 215 -30.27 -18.78 -12.70
N VAL A 216 -30.23 -17.46 -12.43
CA VAL A 216 -30.23 -16.94 -11.06
C VAL A 216 -31.57 -17.20 -10.37
N GLU A 217 -32.74 -17.00 -11.05
CA GLU A 217 -34.07 -17.33 -10.54
C GLU A 217 -34.17 -18.81 -10.14
N SER A 218 -33.64 -19.70 -10.95
CA SER A 218 -33.62 -21.13 -10.62
C SER A 218 -32.82 -21.42 -9.34
N ALA A 219 -31.66 -20.79 -9.18
CA ALA A 219 -30.84 -20.94 -7.98
C ALA A 219 -31.49 -20.31 -6.73
N VAL A 220 -32.21 -19.19 -6.90
CA VAL A 220 -33.02 -18.56 -5.83
C VAL A 220 -34.15 -19.50 -5.41
N GLY A 221 -34.88 -20.08 -6.36
CA GLY A 221 -35.92 -21.07 -6.07
C GLY A 221 -35.40 -22.27 -5.29
N GLU A 222 -34.27 -22.85 -5.72
CA GLU A 222 -33.61 -23.95 -5.02
C GLU A 222 -33.20 -23.58 -3.60
N ALA A 223 -32.63 -22.38 -3.40
CA ALA A 223 -32.26 -21.89 -2.08
C ALA A 223 -33.45 -21.69 -1.14
N ILE A 224 -34.57 -21.19 -1.65
CA ILE A 224 -35.85 -21.01 -0.93
C ILE A 224 -36.40 -22.37 -0.52
N ASP A 225 -36.52 -23.31 -1.47
CA ASP A 225 -37.08 -24.64 -1.24
C ASP A 225 -36.26 -25.46 -0.24
N ALA A 226 -34.93 -25.31 -0.29
CA ALA A 226 -34.01 -26.02 0.62
C ALA A 226 -33.97 -25.42 2.04
N ASN A 227 -34.49 -24.20 2.27
CA ASN A 227 -34.38 -23.50 3.56
C ASN A 227 -35.70 -22.94 4.09
N PRO A 228 -36.76 -23.79 4.30
CA PRO A 228 -38.10 -23.33 4.69
C PRO A 228 -38.14 -22.58 6.02
N GLN A 229 -37.22 -22.87 6.96
CA GLN A 229 -37.11 -22.15 8.22
C GLN A 229 -36.65 -20.70 8.03
N ALA A 230 -35.65 -20.47 7.16
CA ALA A 230 -35.17 -19.13 6.86
C ALA A 230 -36.24 -18.29 6.14
N VAL A 231 -37.01 -18.91 5.27
CA VAL A 231 -38.18 -18.27 4.63
C VAL A 231 -39.22 -17.87 5.66
N SER A 232 -39.56 -18.77 6.60
CA SER A 232 -40.51 -18.47 7.69
C SER A 232 -40.01 -17.33 8.58
N ASP A 233 -38.70 -17.32 8.91
CA ASP A 233 -38.08 -16.26 9.69
C ASP A 233 -38.15 -14.90 8.96
N TYR A 234 -37.92 -14.88 7.65
CA TYR A 234 -38.01 -13.68 6.82
C TYR A 234 -39.47 -13.15 6.77
N MET A 235 -40.42 -14.01 6.54
CA MET A 235 -41.85 -13.66 6.56
C MET A 235 -42.29 -13.18 7.94
N GLY A 236 -41.65 -13.64 9.01
CA GLY A 236 -41.80 -13.16 10.38
C GLY A 236 -41.15 -11.81 10.69
N GLY A 237 -40.53 -11.13 9.70
CA GLY A 237 -39.91 -9.81 9.82
C GLY A 237 -38.42 -9.81 10.20
N LYS A 238 -37.73 -10.95 10.13
CA LYS A 238 -36.33 -11.07 10.45
C LYS A 238 -35.45 -10.82 9.20
N GLU A 239 -35.12 -9.57 8.92
CA GLU A 239 -34.35 -9.16 7.73
C GLU A 239 -33.00 -9.90 7.55
N THR A 240 -32.36 -10.37 8.65
CA THR A 240 -31.12 -11.14 8.57
C THR A 240 -31.28 -12.48 7.86
N ALA A 241 -32.52 -13.03 7.78
CA ALA A 241 -32.79 -14.27 7.07
C ALA A 241 -32.65 -14.12 5.54
N ALA A 242 -32.94 -12.94 4.97
CA ALA A 242 -32.68 -12.65 3.57
C ALA A 242 -31.19 -12.76 3.23
N LYS A 243 -30.31 -12.21 4.07
CA LYS A 243 -28.86 -12.31 3.88
C LYS A 243 -28.36 -13.76 3.91
N PHE A 244 -28.98 -14.59 4.75
CA PHE A 244 -28.69 -16.03 4.79
C PHE A 244 -29.09 -16.71 3.48
N LEU A 245 -30.30 -16.43 2.95
CA LEU A 245 -30.79 -16.97 1.68
C LEU A 245 -29.90 -16.54 0.50
N VAL A 246 -29.50 -15.26 0.43
CA VAL A 246 -28.51 -14.78 -0.54
C VAL A 246 -27.21 -15.57 -0.44
N GLY A 247 -26.74 -15.84 0.78
CA GLY A 247 -25.56 -16.68 1.01
C GLY A 247 -25.70 -18.12 0.47
N GLN A 248 -26.92 -18.70 0.57
CA GLN A 248 -27.18 -20.03 -0.01
C GLN A 248 -27.21 -19.99 -1.55
N VAL A 249 -27.82 -18.98 -2.17
CA VAL A 249 -27.77 -18.78 -3.62
C VAL A 249 -26.32 -18.63 -4.10
N MET A 250 -25.51 -17.83 -3.41
CA MET A 250 -24.07 -17.69 -3.72
C MET A 250 -23.33 -19.02 -3.59
N LYS A 251 -23.70 -19.88 -2.64
CA LYS A 251 -23.12 -21.22 -2.49
C LYS A 251 -23.52 -22.16 -3.63
N ILE A 252 -24.80 -22.16 -4.02
CA ILE A 252 -25.34 -22.97 -5.14
C ILE A 252 -24.67 -22.57 -6.45
N THR A 253 -24.47 -21.28 -6.66
CA THR A 253 -23.87 -20.72 -7.88
C THR A 253 -22.34 -20.65 -7.83
N GLU A 254 -21.72 -21.24 -6.81
CA GLU A 254 -20.25 -21.20 -6.61
C GLU A 254 -19.65 -19.77 -6.62
N GLY A 255 -20.41 -18.80 -6.11
CA GLY A 255 -20.02 -17.38 -6.12
C GLY A 255 -20.16 -16.67 -7.46
N LYS A 256 -20.73 -17.32 -8.47
CA LYS A 256 -20.88 -16.79 -9.83
C LYS A 256 -22.11 -15.91 -10.03
N ALA A 257 -23.15 -16.02 -9.20
CA ALA A 257 -24.33 -15.15 -9.32
C ALA A 257 -23.99 -13.68 -9.00
N LYS A 258 -24.64 -12.75 -9.72
CA LYS A 258 -24.52 -11.32 -9.42
C LYS A 258 -25.31 -11.00 -8.15
N PRO A 259 -24.68 -10.51 -7.05
CA PRO A 259 -25.37 -10.28 -5.77
C PRO A 259 -26.55 -9.32 -5.87
N ASP A 260 -26.44 -8.28 -6.71
CA ASP A 260 -27.52 -7.31 -6.91
C ASP A 260 -28.76 -7.98 -7.51
N LEU A 261 -28.56 -8.83 -8.53
CA LEU A 261 -29.66 -9.59 -9.16
C LEU A 261 -30.27 -10.60 -8.20
N VAL A 262 -29.46 -11.24 -7.34
CA VAL A 262 -29.99 -12.16 -6.30
C VAL A 262 -30.82 -11.43 -5.25
N ASN A 263 -30.51 -10.15 -4.95
CA ASN A 263 -31.30 -9.36 -4.00
C ASN A 263 -32.59 -8.78 -4.62
N GLU A 264 -32.67 -8.65 -5.95
CA GLU A 264 -33.85 -8.18 -6.67
C GLU A 264 -34.92 -9.29 -6.84
N LEU A 265 -34.46 -10.53 -6.89
CA LEU A 265 -35.31 -11.73 -7.05
C LEU A 265 -35.74 -12.28 -5.69
#